data_085e3c1d76c85462070549ce9d4ad60c
#
_entry.id   085e3c1d76c85462070549ce9d4ad60c
#
_cell.length_a   1.000
_cell.length_b   1.000
_cell.length_c   1.000
_cell.angle_alpha   90.00
_cell.angle_beta   90.00
_cell.angle_gamma   90.00
#
_symmetry.space_group_name_H-M   'P 1'
#
loop_
_entity.id
_entity.type
_entity.pdbx_description
1 polymer ?
#
loop_
_entity_poly.entity_id
_entity_poly.type
_entity_poly.pdbx_seq_one_letter_code
_entity_poly.pdbx_strand_id
1 'polypeptide(L)'
;MHIFITGIAGFLGANIADYYLKKKFKVSGCDNLVGGSLDNVDKKVNFFKVSCEDLNKMSQILKGVDVVLHAAAYAHEGLSNFSPVSFANNNVVGSVSVFTAAIKNKVKRIVYCSSMARYGNIK
;
A
#
# COMPACT_ATOMS: atom_id res chain seq x y z
N MET A 1 -17.65 6.08 -3.70
CA MET A 1 -16.44 6.14 -2.86
C MET A 1 -15.28 5.54 -3.63
N HIS A 2 -14.12 6.20 -3.60
CA HIS A 2 -12.90 5.76 -4.27
C HIS A 2 -11.89 5.26 -3.24
N ILE A 3 -11.51 4.00 -3.34
CA ILE A 3 -10.57 3.32 -2.45
C ILE A 3 -9.25 3.11 -3.19
N PHE A 4 -8.16 3.51 -2.56
CA PHE A 4 -6.81 3.28 -3.05
C PHE A 4 -6.08 2.30 -2.15
N ILE A 5 -5.41 1.30 -2.74
CA ILE A 5 -4.72 0.24 -2.01
C ILE A 5 -3.25 0.25 -2.42
N THR A 6 -2.33 0.39 -1.46
CA THR A 6 -0.91 0.15 -1.71
C THR A 6 -0.58 -1.32 -1.50
N GLY A 7 0.37 -1.85 -2.25
CA GLY A 7 0.65 -3.29 -2.22
C GLY A 7 -0.48 -4.12 -2.86
N ILE A 8 -1.17 -3.55 -3.84
CA ILE A 8 -2.39 -4.14 -4.43
C ILE A 8 -2.13 -5.42 -5.20
N ALA A 9 -0.91 -5.64 -5.68
CA ALA A 9 -0.51 -6.87 -6.39
C ALA A 9 -0.05 -7.99 -5.45
N GLY A 10 0.05 -7.71 -4.15
CA GLY A 10 0.32 -8.69 -3.11
C GLY A 10 -0.93 -9.45 -2.67
N PHE A 11 -0.73 -10.48 -1.84
CA PHE A 11 -1.83 -11.36 -1.36
C PHE A 11 -2.95 -10.58 -0.68
N LEU A 12 -2.63 -9.75 0.32
CA LEU A 12 -3.64 -9.00 1.07
C LEU A 12 -4.30 -7.93 0.21
N GLY A 13 -3.50 -7.15 -0.52
CA GLY A 13 -4.00 -6.06 -1.36
C GLY A 13 -4.98 -6.51 -2.43
N ALA A 14 -4.67 -7.61 -3.12
CA ALA A 14 -5.54 -8.18 -4.17
C ALA A 14 -6.88 -8.65 -3.59
N ASN A 15 -6.87 -9.37 -2.47
CA ASN A 15 -8.10 -9.83 -1.83
C ASN A 15 -8.99 -8.67 -1.34
N ILE A 16 -8.38 -7.60 -0.81
CA ILE A 16 -9.13 -6.39 -0.43
C ILE A 16 -9.71 -5.71 -1.67
N ALA A 17 -8.94 -5.63 -2.77
CA ALA A 17 -9.41 -5.04 -4.02
C ALA A 17 -10.67 -5.77 -4.54
N ASP A 18 -10.61 -7.10 -4.59
CA ASP A 18 -11.74 -7.94 -5.01
C ASP A 18 -13.00 -7.72 -4.16
N TYR A 19 -12.81 -7.63 -2.84
CA TYR A 19 -13.92 -7.37 -1.92
C TYR A 19 -14.63 -6.05 -2.24
N TYR A 20 -13.87 -4.98 -2.47
CA TYR A 20 -14.45 -3.66 -2.75
C TYR A 20 -15.00 -3.55 -4.17
N LEU A 21 -14.40 -4.22 -5.16
CA LEU A 21 -14.95 -4.32 -6.51
C LEU A 21 -16.32 -5.01 -6.52
N LYS A 22 -16.48 -6.12 -5.77
CA LYS A 22 -17.77 -6.80 -5.60
C LYS A 22 -18.84 -5.89 -4.99
N LYS A 23 -18.43 -4.95 -4.14
CA LYS A 23 -19.31 -3.91 -3.56
C LYS A 23 -19.51 -2.69 -4.46
N LYS A 24 -19.03 -2.74 -5.72
CA LYS A 24 -19.17 -1.68 -6.72
C LYS A 24 -18.48 -0.36 -6.33
N PHE A 25 -17.45 -0.39 -5.50
CA PHE A 25 -16.59 0.77 -5.26
C PHE A 25 -15.61 0.97 -6.42
N LYS A 26 -15.20 2.23 -6.62
CA LYS A 26 -14.06 2.53 -7.48
C LYS A 26 -12.79 2.12 -6.74
N VAL A 27 -11.99 1.24 -7.34
CA VAL A 27 -10.74 0.74 -6.76
C VAL A 27 -9.57 1.13 -7.65
N SER A 28 -8.54 1.67 -7.04
CA SER A 28 -7.23 1.88 -7.65
C SER A 28 -6.14 1.45 -6.66
N GLY A 29 -4.92 1.29 -7.14
CA GLY A 29 -3.83 0.97 -6.24
C GLY A 29 -2.48 0.95 -6.93
N CYS A 30 -1.44 0.89 -6.11
CA CYS A 30 -0.06 0.81 -6.59
C CYS A 30 0.68 -0.39 -5.99
N ASP A 31 1.68 -0.81 -6.75
CA ASP A 31 2.65 -1.81 -6.34
C ASP A 31 3.96 -1.58 -7.10
N ASN A 32 5.11 -1.90 -6.50
CA ASN A 32 6.40 -1.88 -7.18
C ASN A 32 6.75 -3.22 -7.84
N LEU A 33 5.95 -4.26 -7.57
CA LEU A 33 6.07 -5.64 -8.07
C LEU A 33 7.32 -6.38 -7.60
N VAL A 34 7.92 -5.97 -6.48
CA VAL A 34 9.05 -6.71 -5.88
C VAL A 34 8.55 -8.00 -5.21
N GLY A 35 7.37 -7.97 -4.57
CA GLY A 35 6.78 -9.15 -3.92
C GLY A 35 5.37 -9.48 -4.40
N GLY A 36 4.84 -8.70 -5.35
CA GLY A 36 3.51 -8.90 -5.94
C GLY A 36 3.58 -9.33 -7.40
N SER A 37 2.45 -9.85 -7.93
CA SER A 37 2.28 -10.17 -9.35
C SER A 37 1.08 -9.46 -9.93
N LEU A 38 1.20 -8.97 -11.17
CA LEU A 38 0.09 -8.39 -11.92
C LEU A 38 -1.07 -9.38 -12.13
N ASP A 39 -0.79 -10.68 -12.14
CA ASP A 39 -1.82 -11.71 -12.26
C ASP A 39 -2.81 -11.73 -11.10
N ASN A 40 -2.42 -11.14 -9.95
CA ASN A 40 -3.29 -11.00 -8.79
C ASN A 40 -4.24 -9.78 -8.90
N VAL A 41 -4.03 -8.90 -9.86
CA VAL A 41 -4.78 -7.63 -9.96
C VAL A 41 -5.93 -7.77 -10.95
N ASP A 42 -7.17 -7.61 -10.45
CA ASP A 42 -8.36 -7.62 -11.33
C ASP A 42 -8.25 -6.48 -12.38
N LYS A 43 -8.64 -6.78 -13.62
CA LYS A 43 -8.60 -5.85 -14.77
C LYS A 43 -9.43 -4.58 -14.57
N LYS A 44 -10.36 -4.58 -13.63
CA LYS A 44 -11.18 -3.40 -13.27
C LYS A 44 -10.46 -2.42 -12.35
N VAL A 45 -9.33 -2.81 -11.78
CA VAL A 45 -8.51 -1.95 -10.94
C VAL A 45 -7.73 -0.96 -11.79
N ASN A 46 -7.77 0.33 -11.45
CA ASN A 46 -6.83 1.28 -12.01
C ASN A 46 -5.47 1.14 -11.32
N PHE A 47 -4.58 0.37 -11.93
CA PHE A 47 -3.28 -0.02 -11.39
C PHE A 47 -2.18 0.98 -11.76
N PHE A 48 -1.31 1.28 -10.80
CA PHE A 48 -0.11 2.10 -10.98
C PHE A 48 1.14 1.33 -10.54
N LYS A 49 2.09 1.12 -11.45
CA LYS A 49 3.41 0.59 -11.09
C LYS A 49 4.25 1.71 -10.49
N VAL A 50 4.13 1.90 -9.18
CA VAL A 50 4.78 2.98 -8.41
C VAL A 50 5.22 2.48 -7.06
N SER A 51 6.45 2.85 -6.63
CA SER A 51 6.89 2.64 -5.26
C SER A 51 6.24 3.66 -4.32
N CYS A 52 5.87 3.22 -3.12
CA CYS A 52 5.34 4.09 -2.07
C CYS A 52 6.34 5.18 -1.64
N GLU A 53 7.63 4.98 -1.86
CA GLU A 53 8.70 5.94 -1.54
C GLU A 53 8.64 7.21 -2.42
N ASP A 54 8.06 7.13 -3.62
CA ASP A 54 7.95 8.25 -4.54
C ASP A 54 6.79 9.19 -4.14
N LEU A 55 7.08 10.11 -3.23
CA LEU A 55 6.10 11.08 -2.73
C LEU A 55 5.43 11.89 -3.84
N ASN A 56 6.16 12.23 -4.90
CA ASN A 56 5.62 13.05 -5.99
C ASN A 56 4.56 12.26 -6.78
N LYS A 57 4.88 11.04 -7.17
CA LYS A 57 3.92 10.16 -7.85
C LYS A 57 2.76 9.79 -6.92
N MET A 58 3.02 9.46 -5.65
CA MET A 58 1.97 9.20 -4.69
C MET A 58 1.01 10.39 -4.56
N SER A 59 1.52 11.62 -4.51
CA SER A 59 0.69 12.83 -4.45
C SER A 59 -0.18 13.02 -5.71
N GLN A 60 0.28 12.55 -6.86
CA GLN A 60 -0.50 12.63 -8.10
C GLN A 60 -1.61 11.58 -8.17
N ILE A 61 -1.29 10.32 -7.84
CA ILE A 61 -2.22 9.20 -7.97
C ILE A 61 -3.27 9.14 -6.85
N LEU A 62 -3.05 9.84 -5.74
CA LEU A 62 -4.04 9.95 -4.65
C LEU A 62 -5.06 11.07 -4.84
N LYS A 63 -5.03 11.83 -5.95
CA LYS A 63 -6.04 12.85 -6.24
C LYS A 63 -7.44 12.25 -6.35
N GLY A 64 -8.37 12.78 -5.57
CA GLY A 64 -9.77 12.34 -5.58
C GLY A 64 -10.02 10.96 -4.94
N VAL A 65 -9.05 10.46 -4.17
CA VAL A 65 -9.20 9.25 -3.35
C VAL A 65 -9.92 9.60 -2.05
N ASP A 66 -10.89 8.79 -1.65
CA ASP A 66 -11.61 8.95 -0.38
C ASP A 66 -10.91 8.21 0.76
N VAL A 67 -10.44 6.99 0.51
CA VAL A 67 -9.83 6.10 1.52
C VAL A 67 -8.57 5.47 0.97
N VAL A 68 -7.50 5.49 1.77
CA VAL A 68 -6.26 4.75 1.50
C VAL A 68 -6.18 3.55 2.43
N LEU A 69 -5.99 2.36 1.85
CA LEU A 69 -5.61 1.14 2.56
C LEU A 69 -4.12 0.89 2.30
N HIS A 70 -3.31 1.10 3.32
CA HIS A 70 -1.86 0.95 3.19
C HIS A 70 -1.43 -0.45 3.65
N ALA A 71 -1.30 -1.37 2.66
CA ALA A 71 -0.90 -2.76 2.87
C ALA A 71 0.48 -3.10 2.29
N ALA A 72 1.11 -2.13 1.60
CA ALA A 72 2.47 -2.33 1.08
C ALA A 72 3.48 -2.44 2.21
N ALA A 73 4.26 -3.50 2.20
CA ALA A 73 5.38 -3.69 3.11
C ALA A 73 6.33 -4.77 2.58
N TYR A 74 7.60 -4.68 2.93
CA TYR A 74 8.49 -5.84 2.90
C TYR A 74 8.26 -6.61 4.19
N ALA A 75 7.62 -7.79 4.08
CA ALA A 75 7.11 -8.57 5.21
C ALA A 75 8.03 -9.74 5.62
N HIS A 76 9.23 -9.83 5.04
CA HIS A 76 10.18 -10.91 5.32
C HIS A 76 11.20 -10.44 6.38
N GLU A 77 10.82 -10.48 7.66
CA GLU A 77 11.62 -9.93 8.76
C GLU A 77 13.06 -10.45 8.76
N GLY A 78 13.28 -11.74 8.48
CA GLY A 78 14.61 -12.34 8.43
C GLY A 78 15.53 -11.70 7.39
N LEU A 79 15.00 -11.19 6.30
CA LEU A 79 15.78 -10.51 5.26
C LEU A 79 16.17 -9.08 5.65
N SER A 80 15.54 -8.49 6.65
CA SER A 80 15.85 -7.13 7.10
C SER A 80 17.28 -7.01 7.63
N ASN A 81 17.83 -8.09 8.19
CA ASN A 81 19.21 -8.13 8.66
C ASN A 81 20.25 -8.04 7.52
N PHE A 82 19.89 -8.50 6.33
CA PHE A 82 20.77 -8.47 5.15
C PHE A 82 20.61 -7.21 4.31
N SER A 83 19.48 -6.53 4.41
CA SER A 83 19.19 -5.32 3.63
C SER A 83 18.41 -4.28 4.44
N PRO A 84 18.92 -3.81 5.59
CA PRO A 84 18.17 -2.94 6.51
C PRO A 84 17.76 -1.62 5.87
N VAL A 85 18.60 -1.04 5.02
CA VAL A 85 18.29 0.22 4.31
C VAL A 85 17.10 0.07 3.39
N SER A 86 17.03 -1.02 2.60
CA SER A 86 15.91 -1.28 1.71
C SER A 86 14.60 -1.47 2.49
N PHE A 87 14.65 -2.16 3.62
CA PHE A 87 13.49 -2.33 4.50
C PHE A 87 13.04 -1.00 5.12
N ALA A 88 13.99 -0.18 5.60
CA ALA A 88 13.68 1.14 6.13
C ALA A 88 13.05 2.05 5.06
N ASN A 89 13.62 2.08 3.86
CA ASN A 89 13.08 2.87 2.77
C ASN A 89 11.66 2.43 2.40
N ASN A 90 11.46 1.13 2.17
CA ASN A 90 10.14 0.65 1.77
C ASN A 90 9.11 0.81 2.90
N ASN A 91 9.42 0.38 4.12
CA ASN A 91 8.43 0.29 5.20
C ASN A 91 8.26 1.62 5.96
N VAL A 92 9.33 2.39 6.17
CA VAL A 92 9.25 3.66 6.91
C VAL A 92 9.07 4.83 5.96
N VAL A 93 10.03 5.05 5.04
CA VAL A 93 9.95 6.19 4.10
C VAL A 93 8.72 6.05 3.21
N GLY A 94 8.42 4.85 2.70
CA GLY A 94 7.23 4.58 1.91
C GLY A 94 5.95 4.89 2.66
N SER A 95 5.81 4.47 3.92
CA SER A 95 4.62 4.76 4.74
C SER A 95 4.46 6.26 4.99
N VAL A 96 5.55 6.95 5.35
CA VAL A 96 5.53 8.40 5.57
C VAL A 96 5.14 9.15 4.29
N SER A 97 5.65 8.72 3.15
CA SER A 97 5.31 9.31 1.84
C SER A 97 3.83 9.12 1.50
N VAL A 98 3.28 7.92 1.72
CA VAL A 98 1.84 7.64 1.51
C VAL A 98 0.98 8.52 2.41
N PHE A 99 1.30 8.61 3.70
CA PHE A 99 0.53 9.43 4.65
C PHE A 99 0.61 10.92 4.30
N THR A 100 1.80 11.41 3.96
CA THR A 100 2.00 12.80 3.53
C THR A 100 1.18 13.11 2.26
N ALA A 101 1.22 12.23 1.27
CA ALA A 101 0.45 12.38 0.04
C ALA A 101 -1.07 12.33 0.30
N ALA A 102 -1.52 11.46 1.19
CA ALA A 102 -2.93 11.33 1.57
C ALA A 102 -3.43 12.61 2.28
N ILE A 103 -2.64 13.16 3.21
CA ILE A 103 -2.97 14.42 3.91
C ILE A 103 -3.05 15.57 2.92
N LYS A 104 -2.05 15.72 2.03
CA LYS A 104 -2.05 16.77 0.98
C LYS A 104 -3.27 16.69 0.07
N ASN A 105 -3.77 15.49 -0.22
CA ASN A 105 -4.94 15.26 -1.07
C ASN A 105 -6.27 15.24 -0.29
N LYS A 106 -6.26 15.55 1.01
CA LYS A 106 -7.43 15.58 1.90
C LYS A 106 -8.19 14.24 1.90
N VAL A 107 -7.46 13.13 1.82
CA VAL A 107 -8.03 11.79 1.96
C VAL A 107 -8.76 11.69 3.30
N LYS A 108 -10.00 11.20 3.29
CA LYS A 108 -10.87 11.18 4.47
C LYS A 108 -10.43 10.18 5.53
N ARG A 109 -9.80 9.08 5.11
CA ARG A 109 -9.35 8.01 6.03
C ARG A 109 -8.16 7.26 5.47
N ILE A 110 -7.23 6.94 6.37
CA ILE A 110 -6.13 6.01 6.11
C ILE A 110 -6.35 4.82 7.04
N VAL A 111 -6.30 3.61 6.48
CA VAL A 111 -6.24 2.35 7.22
C VAL A 111 -4.85 1.77 7.00
N TYR A 112 -4.09 1.63 8.08
CA TYR A 112 -2.73 1.12 8.06
C TYR A 112 -2.67 -0.31 8.59
N CYS A 113 -2.14 -1.22 7.79
CA CYS A 113 -1.89 -2.60 8.21
C CYS A 113 -0.62 -2.65 9.05
N SER A 114 -0.78 -2.52 10.36
CA SER A 114 0.32 -2.65 11.31
C SER A 114 0.84 -4.10 11.37
N SER A 115 1.60 -4.45 12.37
CA SER A 115 2.14 -5.79 12.55
C SER A 115 2.06 -6.23 14.01
N MET A 116 1.92 -7.53 14.23
CA MET A 116 2.08 -8.13 15.56
C MET A 116 3.51 -8.03 16.07
N ALA A 117 4.50 -7.96 15.19
CA ALA A 117 5.91 -7.81 15.54
C ALA A 117 6.20 -6.60 16.43
N ARG A 118 5.35 -5.55 16.37
CA ARG A 118 5.46 -4.36 17.22
C ARG A 118 5.30 -4.63 18.71
N TYR A 119 4.66 -5.75 19.09
CA TYR A 119 4.44 -6.07 20.51
C TYR A 119 5.64 -6.74 21.17
N GLY A 120 6.60 -7.25 20.39
CA GLY A 120 7.77 -7.95 20.89
C GLY A 120 7.43 -9.22 21.67
N ASN A 121 8.37 -9.68 22.47
CA ASN A 121 8.16 -10.77 23.41
C ASN A 121 7.59 -10.20 24.72
N ILE A 122 6.31 -10.38 24.95
CA ILE A 122 5.69 -10.10 26.26
C ILE A 122 6.07 -11.26 27.18
N LYS A 123 6.91 -10.99 28.17
CA LYS A 123 7.17 -11.94 29.26
C LYS A 123 6.08 -11.82 30.31
#